data_d943abaa73de17c580573b3e3ec8f7be
#
_entry.id   d943abaa73de17c580573b3e3ec8f7be
#
_cell.length_a   1.000
_cell.length_b   1.000
_cell.length_c   1.000
_cell.angle_alpha   90.00
_cell.angle_beta   90.00
_cell.angle_gamma   90.00
#
_symmetry.space_group_name_H-M   'P 1'
#
loop_
_entity.id
_entity.type
_entity.pdbx_description
1 polymer ?
#
loop_
_entity_poly.entity_id
_entity_poly.type
_entity_poly.pdbx_seq_one_letter_code
_entity_poly.pdbx_strand_id
1 'polypeptide(L)'
;YLVALLLSIAVIFVGREYNGSKRWLALGPLSFQPSEFAKVAVILFLASYVTHNVKKMYRMRTLIKIMIVVLPIVGLVGASNLSTAIIILSIAVVLIFVASPKYGQFIFLGAAGAGFMGIFLALESYRLERLAVWKNPEAYEKGYITYEKLEYLLEFSNQIPADLGIKKKDS
;
A
#
# COMPACT_ATOMS: atom_id res chain seq x y z
N TYR A 1 11.49 17.43 0.54
CA TYR A 1 10.99 16.42 -0.38
C TYR A 1 12.08 15.40 -0.76
N LEU A 2 13.24 15.84 -1.28
CA LEU A 2 14.33 14.92 -1.71
C LEU A 2 14.78 13.98 -0.59
N VAL A 3 14.92 14.47 0.64
CA VAL A 3 15.27 13.63 1.79
C VAL A 3 14.23 12.54 2.02
N ALA A 4 12.94 12.87 1.92
CA ALA A 4 11.87 11.90 2.07
C ALA A 4 11.91 10.83 0.95
N LEU A 5 12.21 11.24 -0.28
CA LEU A 5 12.37 10.32 -1.41
C LEU A 5 13.54 9.37 -1.18
N LEU A 6 14.70 9.89 -0.77
CA LEU A 6 15.89 9.07 -0.49
C LEU A 6 15.66 8.10 0.68
N LEU A 7 15.00 8.53 1.74
CA LEU A 7 14.64 7.67 2.87
C LEU A 7 13.64 6.57 2.45
N SER A 8 12.70 6.90 1.55
CA SER A 8 11.74 5.91 1.02
C SER A 8 12.42 4.88 0.12
N ILE A 9 13.47 5.26 -0.60
CA ILE A 9 14.31 4.33 -1.35
C ILE A 9 15.14 3.49 -0.39
N ALA A 10 15.79 4.12 0.58
CA ALA A 10 16.67 3.43 1.54
C ALA A 10 15.92 2.32 2.32
N VAL A 11 14.66 2.55 2.70
CA VAL A 11 13.89 1.54 3.46
C VAL A 11 13.64 0.26 2.67
N ILE A 12 13.58 0.31 1.35
CA ILE A 12 13.39 -0.87 0.50
C ILE A 12 14.62 -1.79 0.60
N PHE A 13 15.83 -1.21 0.65
CA PHE A 13 17.08 -1.97 0.68
C PHE A 13 17.52 -2.34 2.09
N VAL A 14 17.44 -1.40 3.04
CA VAL A 14 18.04 -1.53 4.39
C VAL A 14 16.97 -1.66 5.48
N GLY A 15 15.69 -1.58 5.13
CA GLY A 15 14.57 -1.65 6.08
C GLY A 15 14.48 -3.00 6.78
N ARG A 16 14.12 -2.97 8.08
CA ARG A 16 13.74 -4.18 8.81
C ARG A 16 12.37 -4.67 8.35
N GLU A 17 12.28 -5.97 8.14
CA GLU A 17 11.04 -6.64 7.81
C GLU A 17 10.18 -6.80 9.06
N TYR A 18 8.93 -6.33 8.96
CA TYR A 18 7.90 -6.52 9.97
C TYR A 18 6.61 -6.97 9.27
N ASN A 19 6.10 -8.13 9.62
CA ASN A 19 4.91 -8.73 9.00
C ASN A 19 4.99 -8.79 7.45
N GLY A 20 6.10 -9.29 6.92
CA GLY A 20 6.28 -9.50 5.49
C GLY A 20 6.57 -8.24 4.68
N SER A 21 6.83 -7.08 5.30
CA SER A 21 7.22 -5.87 4.56
C SER A 21 8.23 -5.00 5.29
N LYS A 22 9.16 -4.44 4.50
CA LYS A 22 10.21 -3.55 4.99
C LYS A 22 9.68 -2.14 5.11
N ARG A 23 9.37 -1.68 6.33
CA ARG A 23 8.74 -0.37 6.58
C ARG A 23 9.52 0.50 7.54
N TRP A 24 10.44 -0.08 8.31
CA TRP A 24 11.11 0.58 9.41
C TRP A 24 12.60 0.62 9.20
N LEU A 25 13.20 1.79 9.43
CA LEU A 25 14.64 1.96 9.55
C LEU A 25 15.00 1.93 11.04
N ALA A 26 15.94 1.07 11.41
CA ALA A 26 16.47 1.03 12.76
C ALA A 26 17.65 2.00 12.88
N LEU A 27 17.56 2.93 13.82
CA LEU A 27 18.61 3.87 14.19
C LEU A 27 18.99 3.59 15.65
N GLY A 28 19.75 2.52 15.88
CA GLY A 28 20.07 2.05 17.24
C GLY A 28 18.81 1.54 17.97
N PRO A 29 18.49 2.08 19.16
CA PRO A 29 17.29 1.71 19.92
C PRO A 29 16.01 2.32 19.37
N LEU A 30 16.11 3.29 18.45
CA LEU A 30 14.97 3.97 17.85
C LEU A 30 14.63 3.33 16.49
N SER A 31 13.35 3.20 16.23
CA SER A 31 12.82 2.81 14.92
C SER A 31 12.11 3.99 14.27
N PHE A 32 12.40 4.25 13.01
CA PHE A 32 11.86 5.35 12.24
C PHE A 32 11.17 4.81 10.99
N GLN A 33 9.97 5.30 10.71
CA GLN A 33 9.23 4.93 9.51
C GLN A 33 9.31 6.05 8.47
N PRO A 34 10.05 5.88 7.37
CA PRO A 34 10.22 6.91 6.35
C PRO A 34 8.92 7.42 5.73
N SER A 35 7.90 6.59 5.62
CA SER A 35 6.60 6.98 5.07
C SER A 35 5.85 7.99 5.95
N GLU A 36 6.09 8.03 7.27
CA GLU A 36 5.53 9.06 8.13
C GLU A 36 6.15 10.43 7.82
N PHE A 37 7.47 10.45 7.64
CA PHE A 37 8.17 11.65 7.20
C PHE A 37 7.76 12.08 5.79
N ALA A 38 7.53 11.12 4.88
CA ALA A 38 7.10 11.38 3.53
C ALA A 38 5.75 12.13 3.46
N LYS A 39 4.78 11.81 4.34
CA LYS A 39 3.52 12.54 4.43
C LYS A 39 3.74 14.03 4.70
N VAL A 40 4.54 14.33 5.72
CA VAL A 40 4.84 15.72 6.10
C VAL A 40 5.59 16.45 4.98
N ALA A 41 6.59 15.78 4.38
CA ALA A 41 7.38 16.36 3.30
C ALA A 41 6.53 16.69 2.06
N VAL A 42 5.57 15.82 1.70
CA VAL A 42 4.63 16.06 0.59
C VAL A 42 3.69 17.21 0.89
N ILE A 43 3.16 17.31 2.11
CA ILE A 43 2.30 18.43 2.54
C ILE A 43 3.04 19.76 2.39
N LEU A 44 4.24 19.85 2.96
CA LEU A 44 5.04 21.08 2.92
C LEU A 44 5.45 21.47 1.51
N PHE A 45 5.86 20.47 0.72
CA PHE A 45 6.22 20.68 -0.68
C PHE A 45 5.04 21.18 -1.51
N LEU A 46 3.88 20.53 -1.40
CA LEU A 46 2.69 20.91 -2.15
C LEU A 46 2.14 22.27 -1.71
N ALA A 47 2.09 22.54 -0.40
CA ALA A 47 1.67 23.84 0.11
C ALA A 47 2.54 24.97 -0.44
N SER A 48 3.86 24.78 -0.40
CA SER A 48 4.82 25.75 -0.96
C SER A 48 4.65 25.90 -2.47
N TYR A 49 4.55 24.77 -3.20
CA TYR A 49 4.41 24.80 -4.66
C TYR A 49 3.11 25.49 -5.11
N VAL A 50 2.00 25.17 -4.45
CA VAL A 50 0.68 25.79 -4.70
C VAL A 50 0.73 27.27 -4.45
N THR A 51 1.25 27.71 -3.30
CA THR A 51 1.34 29.13 -2.93
C THR A 51 2.13 29.94 -3.98
N HIS A 52 3.25 29.41 -4.46
CA HIS A 52 4.07 30.08 -5.49
C HIS A 52 3.46 30.04 -6.89
N ASN A 53 2.54 29.12 -7.16
CA ASN A 53 1.96 28.93 -8.48
C ASN A 53 0.44 29.11 -8.56
N VAL A 54 -0.19 29.78 -7.59
CA VAL A 54 -1.64 29.96 -7.49
C VAL A 54 -2.26 30.39 -8.85
N LYS A 55 -1.66 31.40 -9.49
CA LYS A 55 -2.11 31.91 -10.80
C LYS A 55 -1.97 30.91 -11.95
N LYS A 56 -1.22 29.79 -11.77
CA LYS A 56 -1.00 28.77 -12.79
C LYS A 56 -1.76 27.48 -12.49
N MET A 57 -2.44 27.38 -11.34
CA MET A 57 -3.14 26.16 -10.92
C MET A 57 -4.33 25.78 -11.83
N TYR A 58 -4.87 26.73 -12.62
CA TYR A 58 -5.90 26.44 -13.61
C TYR A 58 -5.37 25.69 -14.86
N ARG A 59 -4.03 25.57 -15.03
CA ARG A 59 -3.42 24.93 -16.20
C ARG A 59 -3.17 23.46 -15.92
N MET A 60 -3.69 22.58 -16.79
CA MET A 60 -3.44 21.13 -16.70
C MET A 60 -1.95 20.78 -16.63
N ARG A 61 -1.10 21.50 -17.33
CA ARG A 61 0.37 21.32 -17.27
C ARG A 61 0.94 21.46 -15.87
N THR A 62 0.38 22.33 -15.05
CA THR A 62 0.80 22.52 -13.64
C THR A 62 0.44 21.30 -12.79
N LEU A 63 -0.78 20.77 -12.99
CA LEU A 63 -1.24 19.57 -12.30
C LEU A 63 -0.39 18.34 -12.68
N ILE A 64 -0.11 18.17 -13.98
CA ILE A 64 0.75 17.08 -14.45
C ILE A 64 2.15 17.18 -13.81
N LYS A 65 2.74 18.37 -13.71
CA LYS A 65 4.02 18.56 -13.03
C LYS A 65 3.97 18.15 -11.56
N ILE A 66 2.91 18.51 -10.86
CA ILE A 66 2.70 18.07 -9.47
C ILE A 66 2.62 16.55 -9.40
N MET A 67 1.86 15.92 -10.30
CA MET A 67 1.73 14.46 -10.32
C MET A 67 3.05 13.75 -10.62
N ILE A 68 3.84 14.25 -11.56
CA ILE A 68 5.18 13.72 -11.86
C ILE A 68 6.08 13.73 -10.61
N VAL A 69 5.92 14.73 -9.74
CA VAL A 69 6.69 14.80 -8.50
C VAL A 69 6.09 13.91 -7.41
N VAL A 70 4.78 13.88 -7.24
CA VAL A 70 4.10 13.14 -6.17
C VAL A 70 4.07 11.64 -6.41
N LEU A 71 3.82 11.18 -7.64
CA LEU A 71 3.68 9.76 -7.96
C LEU A 71 4.91 8.90 -7.61
N PRO A 72 6.16 9.33 -7.81
CA PRO A 72 7.31 8.53 -7.42
C PRO A 72 7.33 8.21 -5.93
N ILE A 73 7.05 9.18 -5.05
CA ILE A 73 7.04 8.93 -3.60
C ILE A 73 5.85 8.06 -3.19
N VAL A 74 4.68 8.25 -3.84
CA VAL A 74 3.50 7.40 -3.63
C VAL A 74 3.81 5.95 -4.04
N GLY A 75 4.47 5.75 -5.19
CA GLY A 75 4.87 4.44 -5.67
C GLY A 75 5.86 3.74 -4.74
N LEU A 76 6.92 4.44 -4.32
CA LEU A 76 7.92 3.90 -3.39
C LEU A 76 7.32 3.52 -2.04
N VAL A 77 6.50 4.40 -1.46
CA VAL A 77 5.80 4.11 -0.20
C VAL A 77 4.79 2.98 -0.39
N GLY A 78 4.08 2.96 -1.51
CA GLY A 78 3.09 1.94 -1.83
C GLY A 78 3.66 0.54 -1.96
N ALA A 79 4.92 0.41 -2.42
CA ALA A 79 5.61 -0.87 -2.49
C ALA A 79 5.70 -1.56 -1.11
N SER A 80 5.87 -0.77 -0.04
CA SER A 80 5.99 -1.27 1.33
C SER A 80 4.73 -1.05 2.19
N ASN A 81 3.94 -0.03 1.90
CA ASN A 81 2.77 0.37 2.69
C ASN A 81 1.70 1.06 1.83
N LEU A 82 0.81 0.25 1.26
CA LEU A 82 -0.26 0.73 0.39
C LEU A 82 -1.20 1.71 1.10
N SER A 83 -1.55 1.45 2.37
CA SER A 83 -2.45 2.33 3.13
C SER A 83 -1.88 3.74 3.27
N THR A 84 -0.59 3.85 3.60
CA THR A 84 0.08 5.16 3.69
C THR A 84 0.22 5.82 2.32
N ALA A 85 0.45 5.06 1.26
CA ALA A 85 0.49 5.60 -0.11
C ALA A 85 -0.85 6.22 -0.52
N ILE A 86 -1.96 5.56 -0.19
CA ILE A 86 -3.32 6.08 -0.42
C ILE A 86 -3.52 7.40 0.35
N ILE A 87 -3.08 7.46 1.61
CA ILE A 87 -3.17 8.68 2.42
C ILE A 87 -2.37 9.82 1.76
N ILE A 88 -1.13 9.57 1.32
CA ILE A 88 -0.30 10.59 0.67
C ILE A 88 -0.97 11.07 -0.63
N LEU A 89 -1.50 10.16 -1.44
CA LEU A 89 -2.20 10.51 -2.67
C LEU A 89 -3.46 11.33 -2.37
N SER A 90 -4.25 10.94 -1.36
CA SER A 90 -5.44 11.68 -0.94
C SER A 90 -5.11 13.10 -0.46
N ILE A 91 -4.05 13.26 0.34
CA ILE A 91 -3.56 14.57 0.76
C ILE A 91 -3.21 15.44 -0.45
N ALA A 92 -2.48 14.88 -1.42
CA ALA A 92 -2.10 15.59 -2.63
C ALA A 92 -3.32 16.03 -3.43
N VAL A 93 -4.29 15.14 -3.64
CA VAL A 93 -5.54 15.44 -4.36
C VAL A 93 -6.33 16.54 -3.65
N VAL A 94 -6.50 16.47 -2.33
CA VAL A 94 -7.22 17.49 -1.54
C VAL A 94 -6.54 18.85 -1.63
N LEU A 95 -5.21 18.91 -1.47
CA LEU A 95 -4.47 20.18 -1.55
C LEU A 95 -4.58 20.81 -2.94
N ILE A 96 -4.50 20.00 -4.00
CA ILE A 96 -4.67 20.47 -5.37
C ILE A 96 -6.12 20.91 -5.59
N PHE A 97 -7.09 20.18 -5.05
CA PHE A 97 -8.52 20.51 -5.17
C PHE A 97 -8.82 21.88 -4.57
N VAL A 98 -8.38 22.13 -3.36
CA VAL A 98 -8.57 23.42 -2.70
C VAL A 98 -7.91 24.58 -3.45
N ALA A 99 -6.79 24.30 -4.13
CA ALA A 99 -6.02 25.31 -4.85
C ALA A 99 -6.46 25.56 -6.29
N SER A 100 -7.21 24.66 -6.90
CA SER A 100 -7.58 24.74 -8.32
C SER A 100 -9.04 25.20 -8.49
N PRO A 101 -9.31 26.21 -9.33
CA PRO A 101 -10.68 26.68 -9.57
C PRO A 101 -11.46 25.81 -10.58
N LYS A 102 -10.85 24.79 -11.19
CA LYS A 102 -11.47 23.98 -12.26
C LYS A 102 -11.74 22.54 -11.83
N TYR A 103 -12.98 22.23 -11.52
CA TYR A 103 -13.42 20.89 -11.10
C TYR A 103 -13.19 19.78 -12.15
N GLY A 104 -13.29 20.09 -13.45
CA GLY A 104 -13.09 19.11 -14.52
C GLY A 104 -11.68 18.46 -14.52
N GLN A 105 -10.68 19.16 -14.01
CA GLN A 105 -9.32 18.63 -13.89
C GLN A 105 -9.21 17.53 -12.84
N PHE A 106 -10.12 17.52 -11.84
CA PHE A 106 -10.16 16.51 -10.79
C PHE A 106 -10.73 15.19 -11.25
N ILE A 107 -11.65 15.21 -12.21
CA ILE A 107 -12.18 13.99 -12.83
C ILE A 107 -11.01 13.25 -13.50
N PHE A 108 -10.17 13.98 -14.23
CA PHE A 108 -8.98 13.39 -14.86
C PHE A 108 -7.97 12.90 -13.83
N LEU A 109 -7.69 13.69 -12.80
CA LEU A 109 -6.76 13.34 -11.73
C LEU A 109 -7.27 12.14 -10.91
N GLY A 110 -8.58 12.11 -10.62
CA GLY A 110 -9.22 10.99 -9.95
C GLY A 110 -9.18 9.71 -10.78
N ALA A 111 -9.45 9.79 -12.08
CA ALA A 111 -9.36 8.66 -13.00
C ALA A 111 -7.92 8.14 -13.11
N ALA A 112 -6.92 9.03 -13.22
CA ALA A 112 -5.51 8.66 -13.24
C ALA A 112 -5.07 8.01 -11.93
N GLY A 113 -5.50 8.55 -10.78
CA GLY A 113 -5.23 7.99 -9.47
C GLY A 113 -5.89 6.62 -9.26
N ALA A 114 -7.13 6.47 -9.68
CA ALA A 114 -7.86 5.19 -9.63
C ALA A 114 -7.20 4.14 -10.54
N GLY A 115 -6.78 4.53 -11.75
CA GLY A 115 -6.05 3.65 -12.67
C GLY A 115 -4.71 3.21 -12.08
N PHE A 116 -3.94 4.13 -11.52
CA PHE A 116 -2.68 3.82 -10.82
C PHE A 116 -2.91 2.87 -9.65
N MET A 117 -3.94 3.13 -8.85
CA MET A 117 -4.30 2.26 -7.72
C MET A 117 -4.73 0.87 -8.19
N GLY A 118 -5.52 0.78 -9.29
CA GLY A 118 -5.94 -0.49 -9.88
C GLY A 118 -4.76 -1.33 -10.34
N ILE A 119 -3.80 -0.72 -11.05
CA ILE A 119 -2.56 -1.38 -11.46
C ILE A 119 -1.78 -1.85 -10.22
N PHE A 120 -1.66 -1.00 -9.21
CA PHE A 120 -0.91 -1.30 -7.99
C PHE A 120 -1.53 -2.44 -7.16
N LEU A 121 -2.85 -2.57 -7.17
CA LEU A 121 -3.56 -3.70 -6.55
C LEU A 121 -3.37 -4.99 -7.36
N ALA A 122 -3.39 -4.89 -8.68
CA ALA A 122 -3.27 -6.04 -9.57
C ALA A 122 -1.87 -6.67 -9.59
N LEU A 123 -0.83 -5.90 -9.27
CA LEU A 123 0.57 -6.38 -9.29
C LEU A 123 0.90 -7.36 -8.16
N GLU A 124 0.10 -7.44 -7.11
CA GLU A 124 0.36 -8.29 -5.95
C GLU A 124 -0.89 -9.08 -5.54
N SER A 125 -0.89 -10.39 -5.70
CA SER A 125 -1.99 -11.30 -5.34
C SER A 125 -2.42 -11.16 -3.87
N TYR A 126 -1.48 -11.00 -2.95
CA TYR A 126 -1.71 -10.76 -1.53
C TYR A 126 -2.62 -9.55 -1.24
N ARG A 127 -2.56 -8.50 -2.08
CA ARG A 127 -3.42 -7.31 -1.92
C ARG A 127 -4.84 -7.57 -2.37
N LEU A 128 -4.99 -8.36 -3.43
CA LEU A 128 -6.29 -8.83 -3.93
C LEU A 128 -6.97 -9.77 -2.92
N GLU A 129 -6.20 -10.65 -2.26
CA GLU A 129 -6.71 -11.52 -1.20
C GLU A 129 -7.27 -10.71 -0.02
N ARG A 130 -6.57 -9.68 0.44
CA ARG A 130 -7.10 -8.78 1.48
C ARG A 130 -8.40 -8.10 1.10
N LEU A 131 -8.54 -7.71 -0.18
CA LEU A 131 -9.77 -7.12 -0.68
C LEU A 131 -10.90 -8.15 -0.71
N ALA A 132 -10.61 -9.39 -1.09
CA ALA A 132 -11.56 -10.50 -1.09
C ALA A 132 -12.05 -10.84 0.32
N VAL A 133 -11.14 -10.86 1.31
CA VAL A 133 -11.47 -11.03 2.73
C VAL A 133 -12.39 -9.93 3.24
N TRP A 134 -12.11 -8.69 2.87
CA TRP A 134 -12.95 -7.56 3.27
C TRP A 134 -14.35 -7.63 2.65
N LYS A 135 -14.45 -8.11 1.40
CA LYS A 135 -15.73 -8.24 0.70
C LYS A 135 -16.57 -9.41 1.22
N ASN A 136 -15.94 -10.49 1.64
CA ASN A 136 -16.62 -11.69 2.13
C ASN A 136 -15.82 -12.39 3.24
N PRO A 137 -15.84 -11.81 4.46
CA PRO A 137 -15.08 -12.32 5.61
C PRO A 137 -15.46 -13.74 5.99
N GLU A 138 -16.77 -14.08 5.91
CA GLU A 138 -17.27 -15.40 6.29
C GLU A 138 -16.76 -16.54 5.39
N ALA A 139 -16.56 -16.27 4.10
CA ALA A 139 -16.03 -17.27 3.18
C ALA A 139 -14.54 -17.56 3.45
N TYR A 140 -13.81 -16.56 3.91
CA TYR A 140 -12.39 -16.70 4.26
C TYR A 140 -12.22 -17.45 5.59
N GLU A 141 -13.04 -17.14 6.59
CA GLU A 141 -13.04 -17.84 7.86
C GLU A 141 -13.38 -19.33 7.69
N LYS A 142 -14.37 -19.66 6.88
CA LYS A 142 -14.72 -21.05 6.54
C LYS A 142 -13.57 -21.77 5.80
N GLY A 143 -12.88 -21.09 4.90
CA GLY A 143 -11.71 -21.62 4.19
C GLY A 143 -10.54 -21.90 5.15
N TYR A 144 -10.23 -20.97 6.02
CA TYR A 144 -9.14 -21.09 7.00
C TYR A 144 -9.38 -22.22 8.00
N ILE A 145 -10.60 -22.30 8.54
CA ILE A 145 -11.02 -23.40 9.45
C ILE A 145 -10.92 -24.76 8.73
N THR A 146 -11.20 -24.80 7.44
CA THR A 146 -11.10 -26.05 6.65
C THR A 146 -9.66 -26.50 6.48
N TYR A 147 -8.72 -25.57 6.22
CA TYR A 147 -7.28 -25.90 6.10
C TYR A 147 -6.67 -26.28 7.44
N GLU A 148 -6.94 -25.52 8.50
CA GLU A 148 -6.47 -25.81 9.85
C GLU A 148 -7.01 -27.16 10.37
N LYS A 149 -8.28 -27.43 10.09
CA LYS A 149 -8.89 -28.72 10.44
C LYS A 149 -8.31 -29.89 9.62
N LEU A 150 -7.96 -29.65 8.36
CA LEU A 150 -7.30 -30.64 7.50
C LEU A 150 -5.87 -30.92 7.98
N GLU A 151 -5.13 -29.91 8.34
CA GLU A 151 -3.77 -30.01 8.89
C GLU A 151 -3.78 -30.75 10.24
N TYR A 152 -4.70 -30.40 11.13
CA TYR A 152 -4.93 -31.10 12.39
C TYR A 152 -5.30 -32.58 12.18
N LEU A 153 -6.18 -32.89 11.23
CA LEU A 153 -6.56 -34.25 10.92
C LEU A 153 -5.43 -35.06 10.29
N LEU A 154 -4.56 -34.43 9.49
CA LEU A 154 -3.37 -35.06 8.92
C LEU A 154 -2.33 -35.35 10.00
N GLU A 155 -2.12 -34.44 10.94
CA GLU A 155 -1.22 -34.62 12.06
C GLU A 155 -1.72 -35.72 13.01
N PHE A 156 -3.03 -35.74 13.29
CA PHE A 156 -3.67 -36.81 14.06
C PHE A 156 -3.59 -38.16 13.35
N SER A 157 -3.78 -38.20 12.05
CA SER A 157 -3.68 -39.41 11.22
C SER A 157 -2.25 -40.01 11.25
N ASN A 158 -1.22 -39.18 11.35
CA ASN A 158 0.16 -39.63 11.46
C ASN A 158 0.54 -40.12 12.86
N GLN A 159 -0.26 -39.82 13.89
CA GLN A 159 -0.08 -40.27 15.26
C GLN A 159 -0.83 -41.58 15.57
N ILE A 160 -1.68 -42.05 14.63
CA ILE A 160 -2.41 -43.32 14.80
C ILE A 160 -1.44 -44.48 14.57
N PRO A 161 -1.20 -45.34 15.56
CA PRO A 161 -0.34 -46.50 15.40
C PRO A 161 -0.87 -47.42 14.28
N ALA A 162 0.04 -47.98 13.47
CA ALA A 162 -0.29 -48.82 12.32
C ALA A 162 -1.01 -50.13 12.66
N ASP A 163 -1.03 -50.49 13.93
CA ASP A 163 -1.62 -51.72 14.49
C ASP A 163 -3.16 -51.65 14.68
N LEU A 164 -3.77 -50.44 14.55
CA LEU A 164 -5.23 -50.28 14.64
C LEU A 164 -6.02 -50.68 13.39
N GLY A 165 -5.36 -51.24 12.37
CA GLY A 165 -6.02 -51.90 11.21
C GLY A 165 -6.86 -50.97 10.31
N ILE A 166 -6.68 -49.62 10.44
CA ILE A 166 -7.39 -48.68 9.58
C ILE A 166 -6.70 -48.63 8.20
N LYS A 167 -7.26 -49.37 7.23
CA LYS A 167 -6.79 -49.35 5.83
C LYS A 167 -6.87 -47.93 5.28
N LYS A 168 -5.72 -47.34 4.90
CA LYS A 168 -5.68 -46.21 3.97
C LYS A 168 -6.41 -46.60 2.70
N LYS A 169 -7.47 -45.85 2.37
CA LYS A 169 -8.16 -45.98 1.10
C LYS A 169 -7.29 -45.32 0.04
N ASP A 170 -6.56 -46.11 -0.70
CA ASP A 170 -5.80 -45.65 -1.85
C ASP A 170 -6.78 -45.08 -2.87
N SER A 171 -6.60 -43.79 -3.23
CA SER A 171 -7.30 -43.13 -4.34
C SER A 171 -6.37 -43.02 -5.53
#